data_35ee5191131f7b4dae43fcdf20a62029
#
_entry.id   35ee5191131f7b4dae43fcdf20a62029
#
_cell.length_a   1.000
_cell.length_b   1.000
_cell.length_c   1.000
_cell.angle_alpha   90.00
_cell.angle_beta   90.00
_cell.angle_gamma   90.00
#
_symmetry.space_group_name_H-M   'P 1'
#
loop_
_entity.id
_entity.type
_entity.pdbx_description
1 polymer ?
#
loop_
_entity_poly.entity_id
_entity_poly.type
_entity_poly.pdbx_seq_one_letter_code
_entity_poly.pdbx_strand_id
1 'polypeptide(L)'
;MKKGDARRGELLAASEKLFYTKGYENTSVQDILDAVGFSKGGFYHHFDSKLAVLEAICQQRAEELCKSATTAADQPNLTASEKLNILLASSTLWQSDNPGFVMLLIQAAYCESGALMREKMKTCQLLSMQTALEGVLREGVESGVFFC
;
A
#
# COMPACT_ATOMS: atom_id res chain seq x y z
N MET A 1 -20.91 -5.70 -4.07
CA MET A 1 -19.57 -6.24 -4.45
C MET A 1 -19.74 -7.13 -5.66
N LYS A 2 -19.12 -6.81 -6.80
CA LYS A 2 -19.23 -7.64 -8.00
C LYS A 2 -18.40 -8.92 -7.81
N LYS A 3 -18.85 -10.06 -8.33
CA LYS A 3 -18.18 -11.38 -8.20
C LYS A 3 -16.70 -11.35 -8.64
N GLY A 4 -16.34 -10.45 -9.57
CA GLY A 4 -14.96 -10.23 -10.02
C GLY A 4 -14.08 -9.56 -8.98
N ASP A 5 -14.61 -8.62 -8.18
CA ASP A 5 -13.86 -7.90 -7.16
C ASP A 5 -13.48 -8.82 -5.98
N ALA A 6 -14.41 -9.72 -5.59
CA ALA A 6 -14.14 -10.72 -4.55
C ALA A 6 -13.01 -11.67 -4.99
N ARG A 7 -13.04 -12.15 -6.23
CA ARG A 7 -12.01 -13.03 -6.76
C ARG A 7 -10.64 -12.37 -6.89
N ARG A 8 -10.63 -11.10 -7.30
CA ARG A 8 -9.39 -10.31 -7.32
C ARG A 8 -8.81 -10.16 -5.90
N GLY A 9 -9.66 -9.92 -4.91
CA GLY A 9 -9.24 -9.85 -3.50
C GLY A 9 -8.67 -11.17 -2.97
N GLU A 10 -9.29 -12.31 -3.27
CA GLU A 10 -8.79 -13.65 -2.91
C GLU A 10 -7.38 -13.89 -3.49
N LEU A 11 -7.17 -13.49 -4.74
CA LEU A 11 -5.88 -13.62 -5.43
C LEU A 11 -4.80 -12.76 -4.78
N LEU A 12 -5.11 -11.51 -4.43
CA LEU A 12 -4.18 -10.61 -3.73
C LEU A 12 -3.80 -11.16 -2.34
N ALA A 13 -4.78 -11.61 -1.54
CA ALA A 13 -4.54 -12.12 -0.20
C ALA A 13 -3.68 -13.41 -0.21
N ALA A 14 -3.96 -14.33 -1.13
CA ALA A 14 -3.15 -15.55 -1.28
C ALA A 14 -1.73 -15.24 -1.75
N SER A 15 -1.58 -14.32 -2.70
CA SER A 15 -0.28 -13.88 -3.20
C SER A 15 0.55 -13.22 -2.11
N GLU A 16 -0.04 -12.31 -1.34
CA GLU A 16 0.62 -11.64 -0.22
C GLU A 16 1.13 -12.66 0.80
N LYS A 17 0.31 -13.63 1.19
CA LYS A 17 0.70 -14.71 2.09
C LYS A 17 1.87 -15.53 1.54
N LEU A 18 1.85 -15.89 0.26
CA LEU A 18 2.94 -16.62 -0.39
C LEU A 18 4.22 -15.79 -0.44
N PHE A 19 4.13 -14.50 -0.76
CA PHE A 19 5.28 -13.59 -0.77
C PHE A 19 5.92 -13.46 0.62
N TYR A 20 5.13 -13.48 1.70
CA TYR A 20 5.66 -13.46 3.07
C TYR A 20 6.32 -14.78 3.47
N THR A 21 5.73 -15.91 3.09
CA THR A 21 6.18 -17.23 3.57
C THR A 21 7.27 -17.85 2.71
N LYS A 22 7.21 -17.66 1.39
CA LYS A 22 8.11 -18.26 0.41
C LYS A 22 9.11 -17.24 -0.15
N GLY A 23 8.83 -15.95 -0.01
CA GLY A 23 9.57 -14.85 -0.62
C GLY A 23 9.04 -14.53 -2.02
N TYR A 24 9.15 -13.25 -2.43
CA TYR A 24 8.66 -12.79 -3.73
C TYR A 24 9.32 -13.52 -4.91
N GLU A 25 10.66 -13.62 -4.91
CA GLU A 25 11.40 -14.27 -6.02
C GLU A 25 11.06 -15.75 -6.15
N ASN A 26 10.92 -16.46 -5.04
CA ASN A 26 10.65 -17.89 -4.99
C ASN A 26 9.18 -18.26 -5.24
N THR A 27 8.28 -17.28 -5.35
CA THR A 27 6.87 -17.49 -5.64
C THR A 27 6.63 -17.37 -7.13
N SER A 28 6.12 -18.41 -7.75
CA SER A 28 5.70 -18.44 -9.16
C SER A 28 4.21 -18.07 -9.30
N VAL A 29 3.79 -17.68 -10.51
CA VAL A 29 2.36 -17.52 -10.81
C VAL A 29 1.61 -18.83 -10.59
N GLN A 30 2.25 -19.99 -10.87
CA GLN A 30 1.63 -21.30 -10.64
C GLN A 30 1.35 -21.55 -9.16
N ASP A 31 2.27 -21.17 -8.25
CA ASP A 31 2.02 -21.29 -6.80
C ASP A 31 0.79 -20.50 -6.37
N ILE A 32 0.61 -19.30 -6.95
CA ILE A 32 -0.55 -18.45 -6.66
C ILE A 32 -1.84 -19.12 -7.18
N LEU A 33 -1.82 -19.63 -8.40
CA LEU A 33 -2.96 -20.33 -9.01
C LEU A 33 -3.39 -21.55 -8.19
N ASP A 34 -2.42 -22.34 -7.75
CA ASP A 34 -2.66 -23.54 -6.95
C ASP A 34 -3.26 -23.19 -5.58
N ALA A 35 -2.83 -22.07 -4.97
CA ALA A 35 -3.34 -21.63 -3.69
C ALA A 35 -4.80 -21.17 -3.70
N VAL A 36 -5.27 -20.61 -4.84
CA VAL A 36 -6.65 -20.09 -4.97
C VAL A 36 -7.55 -20.94 -5.85
N GLY A 37 -7.03 -21.98 -6.49
CA GLY A 37 -7.79 -22.84 -7.41
C GLY A 37 -8.21 -22.11 -8.68
N PHE A 38 -7.41 -21.16 -9.17
CA PHE A 38 -7.70 -20.41 -10.40
C PHE A 38 -7.04 -21.04 -11.62
N SER A 39 -7.70 -20.87 -12.77
CA SER A 39 -7.07 -21.16 -14.06
C SER A 39 -6.09 -20.03 -14.44
N LYS A 40 -5.12 -20.37 -15.32
CA LYS A 40 -4.23 -19.37 -15.93
C LYS A 40 -5.00 -18.19 -16.55
N GLY A 41 -6.05 -18.48 -17.30
CA GLY A 41 -6.91 -17.44 -17.89
C GLY A 41 -7.57 -16.54 -16.86
N GLY A 42 -8.00 -17.11 -15.72
CA GLY A 42 -8.57 -16.35 -14.60
C GLY A 42 -7.56 -15.39 -13.95
N PHE A 43 -6.31 -15.80 -13.83
CA PHE A 43 -5.24 -14.92 -13.35
C PHE A 43 -4.99 -13.76 -14.32
N TYR A 44 -4.69 -14.08 -15.59
CA TYR A 44 -4.33 -13.08 -16.60
C TYR A 44 -5.50 -12.15 -16.98
N HIS A 45 -6.74 -12.51 -16.60
CA HIS A 45 -7.87 -11.57 -16.64
C HIS A 45 -7.74 -10.44 -15.62
N HIS A 46 -7.07 -10.67 -14.49
CA HIS A 46 -6.93 -9.70 -13.40
C HIS A 46 -5.55 -9.04 -13.35
N PHE A 47 -4.49 -9.76 -13.69
CA PHE A 47 -3.10 -9.30 -13.56
C PHE A 47 -2.21 -9.83 -14.69
N ASP A 48 -1.45 -8.93 -15.30
CA ASP A 48 -0.56 -9.29 -16.41
C ASP A 48 0.71 -10.03 -15.97
N SER A 49 1.08 -9.92 -14.68
CA SER A 49 2.32 -10.51 -14.15
C SER A 49 2.29 -10.64 -12.63
N LYS A 50 3.25 -11.40 -12.08
CA LYS A 50 3.53 -11.43 -10.62
C LYS A 50 3.85 -10.05 -10.07
N LEU A 51 4.55 -9.21 -10.84
CA LEU A 51 4.86 -7.84 -10.47
C LEU A 51 3.59 -6.99 -10.36
N ALA A 52 2.64 -7.13 -11.29
CA ALA A 52 1.36 -6.41 -11.24
C ALA A 52 0.53 -6.79 -10.00
N VAL A 53 0.64 -8.04 -9.53
CA VAL A 53 0.03 -8.46 -8.25
C VAL A 53 0.68 -7.75 -7.08
N LEU A 54 2.02 -7.69 -7.03
CA LEU A 54 2.75 -7.02 -5.97
C LEU A 54 2.45 -5.51 -5.95
N GLU A 55 2.40 -4.87 -7.11
CA GLU A 55 1.99 -3.47 -7.25
C GLU A 55 0.59 -3.21 -6.68
N ALA A 56 -0.36 -4.10 -6.97
CA ALA A 56 -1.72 -3.98 -6.45
C ALA A 56 -1.79 -4.18 -4.92
N ILE A 57 -0.97 -5.07 -4.36
CA ILE A 57 -0.83 -5.23 -2.91
C ILE A 57 -0.26 -3.94 -2.29
N CYS A 58 0.80 -3.38 -2.87
CA CYS A 58 1.39 -2.12 -2.40
C CYS A 58 0.40 -0.97 -2.45
N GLN A 59 -0.37 -0.85 -3.53
CA GLN A 59 -1.41 0.16 -3.68
C GLN A 59 -2.49 0.01 -2.59
N GLN A 60 -2.98 -1.19 -2.36
CA GLN A 60 -3.98 -1.46 -1.33
C GLN A 60 -3.46 -1.07 0.06
N ARG A 61 -2.21 -1.43 0.39
CA ARG A 61 -1.59 -1.09 1.68
C ARG A 61 -1.36 0.41 1.85
N ALA A 62 -0.98 1.12 0.79
CA ALA A 62 -0.85 2.57 0.81
C ALA A 62 -2.21 3.27 1.03
N GLU A 63 -3.27 2.77 0.41
CA GLU A 63 -4.63 3.28 0.62
C GLU A 63 -5.14 3.03 2.04
N GLU A 64 -4.89 1.85 2.62
CA GLU A 64 -5.20 1.52 4.01
C GLU A 64 -4.48 2.46 4.98
N LEU A 65 -3.18 2.69 4.77
CA LEU A 65 -2.40 3.63 5.57
C LEU A 65 -2.95 5.05 5.48
N CYS A 66 -3.20 5.54 4.27
CA CYS A 66 -3.74 6.88 4.04
C CYS A 66 -5.10 7.05 4.72
N LYS A 67 -5.99 6.08 4.57
CA LYS A 67 -7.32 6.09 5.20
C LYS A 67 -7.22 6.07 6.72
N SER A 68 -6.35 5.28 7.30
CA SER A 68 -6.12 5.23 8.74
C SER A 68 -5.59 6.57 9.26
N ALA A 69 -4.58 7.13 8.60
CA ALA A 69 -3.95 8.38 8.96
C ALA A 69 -4.93 9.57 8.86
N THR A 70 -5.70 9.65 7.78
CA THR A 70 -6.70 10.71 7.60
C THR A 70 -7.81 10.61 8.62
N THR A 71 -8.32 9.40 8.90
CA THR A 71 -9.34 9.20 9.93
C THR A 71 -8.84 9.62 11.32
N ALA A 72 -7.58 9.32 11.64
CA ALA A 72 -6.97 9.72 12.92
C ALA A 72 -6.74 11.24 13.02
N ALA A 73 -6.44 11.90 11.92
CA ALA A 73 -6.25 13.35 11.85
C ALA A 73 -7.57 14.15 11.75
N ASP A 74 -8.66 13.52 11.30
CA ASP A 74 -9.97 14.18 11.07
C ASP A 74 -10.81 14.27 12.36
N GLN A 75 -10.18 14.72 13.46
CA GLN A 75 -10.85 14.96 14.72
C GLN A 75 -11.06 16.47 14.90
N PRO A 76 -12.27 16.91 15.31
CA PRO A 76 -12.65 18.32 15.30
C PRO A 76 -11.88 19.19 16.31
N ASN A 77 -11.24 18.58 17.31
CA ASN A 77 -10.52 19.28 18.39
C ASN A 77 -9.01 19.37 18.18
N LEU A 78 -8.49 18.86 17.05
CA LEU A 78 -7.07 18.88 16.76
C LEU A 78 -6.67 20.15 16.01
N THR A 79 -5.56 20.75 16.43
CA THR A 79 -4.89 21.83 15.70
C THR A 79 -4.24 21.29 14.42
N ALA A 80 -3.97 22.15 13.43
CA ALA A 80 -3.28 21.76 12.20
C ALA A 80 -1.90 21.12 12.47
N SER A 81 -1.18 21.59 13.50
CA SER A 81 0.10 20.97 13.91
C SER A 81 -0.06 19.56 14.45
N GLU A 82 -1.10 19.30 15.25
CA GLU A 82 -1.38 17.95 15.76
C GLU A 82 -1.81 17.01 14.64
N LYS A 83 -2.66 17.46 13.73
CA LYS A 83 -3.05 16.71 12.52
C LYS A 83 -1.82 16.35 11.67
N LEU A 84 -0.92 17.31 11.44
CA LEU A 84 0.31 17.09 10.70
C LEU A 84 1.20 16.03 11.38
N ASN A 85 1.36 16.12 12.70
CA ASN A 85 2.14 15.14 13.46
C ASN A 85 1.53 13.74 13.37
N ILE A 86 0.20 13.61 13.43
CA ILE A 86 -0.49 12.32 13.26
C ILE A 86 -0.23 11.73 11.88
N LEU A 87 -0.35 12.54 10.82
CA LEU A 87 -0.10 12.09 9.45
C LEU A 87 1.35 11.61 9.27
N LEU A 88 2.32 12.35 9.78
CA LEU A 88 3.74 11.99 9.69
C LEU A 88 4.08 10.75 10.53
N ALA A 89 3.53 10.64 11.74
CA ALA A 89 3.77 9.50 12.63
C ALA A 89 3.09 8.22 12.13
N SER A 90 1.96 8.32 11.45
CA SER A 90 1.17 7.17 10.98
C SER A 90 1.96 6.22 10.10
N SER A 91 2.85 6.72 9.25
CA SER A 91 3.70 5.89 8.39
C SER A 91 4.68 5.04 9.20
N THR A 92 5.27 5.60 10.25
CA THR A 92 6.22 4.88 11.11
C THR A 92 5.52 3.84 11.98
N LEU A 93 4.38 4.19 12.58
CA LEU A 93 3.56 3.28 13.38
C LEU A 93 3.05 2.12 12.52
N TRP A 94 2.53 2.43 11.34
CA TRP A 94 2.05 1.41 10.43
C TRP A 94 3.14 0.42 9.98
N GLN A 95 4.37 0.90 9.71
CA GLN A 95 5.53 0.05 9.41
C GLN A 95 5.88 -0.87 10.57
N SER A 96 5.82 -0.38 11.79
CA SER A 96 6.07 -1.18 13.00
C SER A 96 5.03 -2.29 13.18
N ASP A 97 3.78 -2.03 12.81
CA ASP A 97 2.69 -3.00 12.92
C ASP A 97 2.67 -4.00 11.73
N ASN A 98 3.39 -3.70 10.64
CA ASN A 98 3.42 -4.51 9.42
C ASN A 98 4.83 -4.92 8.99
N PRO A 99 5.65 -5.54 9.88
CA PRO A 99 7.05 -5.84 9.58
C PRO A 99 7.21 -6.84 8.41
N GLY A 100 6.27 -7.75 8.23
CA GLY A 100 6.25 -8.68 7.10
C GLY A 100 6.13 -7.97 5.75
N PHE A 101 5.27 -6.95 5.68
CA PHE A 101 5.13 -6.13 4.47
C PHE A 101 6.39 -5.30 4.19
N VAL A 102 6.98 -4.70 5.22
CA VAL A 102 8.25 -3.96 5.09
C VAL A 102 9.36 -4.88 4.56
N MET A 103 9.46 -6.09 5.08
CA MET A 103 10.44 -7.08 4.60
C MET A 103 10.18 -7.47 3.13
N LEU A 104 8.92 -7.67 2.75
CA LEU A 104 8.53 -7.93 1.35
C LEU A 104 8.96 -6.78 0.43
N LEU A 105 8.75 -5.53 0.85
CA LEU A 105 9.15 -4.35 0.08
C LEU A 105 10.68 -4.30 -0.09
N ILE A 106 11.44 -4.59 0.97
CA ILE A 106 12.90 -4.66 0.91
C ILE A 106 13.33 -5.74 -0.08
N GLN A 107 12.81 -6.96 0.05
CA GLN A 107 13.13 -8.06 -0.87
C GLN A 107 12.81 -7.70 -2.34
N ALA A 108 11.63 -7.16 -2.59
CA ALA A 108 11.22 -6.75 -3.94
C ALA A 108 12.07 -5.60 -4.50
N ALA A 109 12.54 -4.68 -3.65
CA ALA A 109 13.37 -3.57 -4.04
C ALA A 109 14.81 -3.99 -4.43
N TYR A 110 15.30 -5.07 -3.85
CA TYR A 110 16.67 -5.57 -4.10
C TYR A 110 16.73 -6.72 -5.13
N CYS A 111 15.60 -7.14 -5.71
CA CYS A 111 15.60 -8.09 -6.83
C CYS A 111 16.07 -7.43 -8.15
N GLU A 112 16.38 -8.23 -9.16
CA GLU A 112 16.88 -7.74 -10.46
C GLU A 112 15.92 -6.74 -11.14
N SER A 113 14.60 -6.94 -10.99
CA SER A 113 13.56 -6.03 -11.48
C SER A 113 13.22 -4.89 -10.51
N GLY A 114 13.91 -4.79 -9.38
CA GLY A 114 13.56 -3.92 -8.25
C GLY A 114 13.67 -2.41 -8.50
N ALA A 115 14.40 -1.98 -9.53
CA ALA A 115 14.54 -0.55 -9.83
C ALA A 115 13.19 0.10 -10.17
N LEU A 116 12.43 -0.52 -11.06
CA LEU A 116 11.08 -0.07 -11.44
C LEU A 116 10.12 -0.14 -10.25
N MET A 117 10.22 -1.20 -9.44
CA MET A 117 9.41 -1.37 -8.25
C MET A 117 9.68 -0.26 -7.21
N ARG A 118 10.94 0.07 -6.95
CA ARG A 118 11.33 1.18 -6.06
C ARG A 118 10.71 2.51 -6.49
N GLU A 119 10.74 2.81 -7.78
CA GLU A 119 10.16 4.04 -8.33
C GLU A 119 8.63 4.07 -8.15
N LYS A 120 7.95 2.99 -8.52
CA LYS A 120 6.50 2.87 -8.37
C LYS A 120 6.06 2.96 -6.91
N MET A 121 6.78 2.35 -5.99
CA MET A 121 6.48 2.41 -4.56
C MET A 121 6.60 3.83 -4.00
N LYS A 122 7.67 4.56 -4.36
CA LYS A 122 7.82 5.97 -3.95
C LYS A 122 6.65 6.82 -4.44
N THR A 123 6.28 6.66 -5.70
CA THR A 123 5.17 7.40 -6.31
C THR A 123 3.85 7.06 -5.63
N CYS A 124 3.56 5.80 -5.37
CA CYS A 124 2.33 5.35 -4.72
C CYS A 124 2.19 5.91 -3.30
N GLN A 125 3.26 5.85 -2.50
CA GLN A 125 3.26 6.35 -1.12
C GLN A 125 3.11 7.87 -1.07
N LEU A 126 3.78 8.61 -1.94
CA LEU A 126 3.67 10.07 -2.02
C LEU A 126 2.27 10.50 -2.42
N LEU A 127 1.71 9.93 -3.49
CA LEU A 127 0.39 10.30 -4.00
C LEU A 127 -0.73 9.98 -3.01
N SER A 128 -0.66 8.85 -2.30
CA SER A 128 -1.73 8.46 -1.37
C SER A 128 -1.86 9.41 -0.17
N MET A 129 -0.77 10.05 0.27
CA MET A 129 -0.80 10.99 1.39
C MET A 129 -0.86 12.47 0.98
N GLN A 130 -0.62 12.78 -0.30
CA GLN A 130 -0.54 14.15 -0.79
C GLN A 130 -1.79 14.96 -0.45
N THR A 131 -2.97 14.45 -0.78
CA THR A 131 -4.24 15.16 -0.56
C THR A 131 -4.49 15.48 0.92
N ALA A 132 -4.16 14.52 1.81
CA ALA A 132 -4.32 14.72 3.24
C ALA A 132 -3.36 15.79 3.78
N LEU A 133 -2.09 15.74 3.35
CA LEU A 133 -1.08 16.72 3.74
C LEU A 133 -1.43 18.12 3.22
N GLU A 134 -1.83 18.24 1.96
CA GLU A 134 -2.26 19.54 1.38
C GLU A 134 -3.44 20.14 2.14
N GLY A 135 -4.42 19.32 2.55
CA GLY A 135 -5.56 19.76 3.35
C GLY A 135 -5.13 20.33 4.71
N VAL A 136 -4.28 19.63 5.44
CA VAL A 136 -3.79 20.04 6.75
C VAL A 136 -2.88 21.27 6.66
N LEU A 137 -2.02 21.34 5.65
CA LEU A 137 -1.16 22.50 5.42
C LEU A 137 -2.00 23.75 5.12
N ARG A 138 -3.02 23.63 4.27
CA ARG A 138 -3.94 24.74 3.98
C ARG A 138 -4.67 25.21 5.22
N GLU A 139 -5.25 24.31 6.01
CA GLU A 139 -5.90 24.63 7.28
C GLU A 139 -4.93 25.38 8.24
N GLY A 140 -3.67 24.91 8.30
CA GLY A 140 -2.65 25.53 9.14
C GLY A 140 -2.26 26.94 8.72
N VAL A 141 -2.23 27.22 7.42
CA VAL A 141 -1.98 28.57 6.87
C VAL A 141 -3.19 29.47 7.14
N GLU A 142 -4.41 29.01 6.88
CA GLU A 142 -5.64 29.77 7.10
C GLU A 142 -5.87 30.12 8.58
N SER A 143 -5.48 29.21 9.48
CA SER A 143 -5.56 29.44 10.94
C SER A 143 -4.37 30.22 11.53
N GLY A 144 -3.38 30.59 10.70
CA GLY A 144 -2.17 31.32 11.14
C GLY A 144 -1.18 30.48 11.96
N VAL A 145 -1.32 29.15 11.95
CA VAL A 145 -0.40 28.22 12.64
C VAL A 145 0.86 27.99 11.80
N PHE A 146 0.71 27.97 10.47
CA PHE A 146 1.83 27.86 9.53
C PHE A 146 2.01 29.15 8.76
N PHE A 147 3.27 29.51 8.50
CA PHE A 147 3.65 30.70 7.73
C PHE A 147 4.35 30.23 6.44
N CYS A 148 3.86 30.66 5.29
CA CYS A 148 4.47 30.50 3.97
C CYS A 148 4.88 31.86 3.40
#